data_79032cfe60a5e39cb229c074a9a8499f
#
_entry.id   79032cfe60a5e39cb229c074a9a8499f
#
_cell.length_a   1.000
_cell.length_b   1.000
_cell.length_c   1.000
_cell.angle_alpha   90.00
_cell.angle_beta   90.00
_cell.angle_gamma   90.00
#
_symmetry.space_group_name_H-M   'P 1'
#
loop_
_entity.id
_entity.type
_entity.pdbx_description
1 polymer ?
#
loop_
_entity_poly.entity_id
_entity_poly.type
_entity_poly.pdbx_seq_one_letter_code
_entity_poly.pdbx_strand_id
1 'polypeptide(L)'
;MSDILKLYHYHRWANEQVIQHLKTLPTASLQQELDSVFPTLNAVLVHICRADYIWLHVLYGETYEQIVSQFDQFEKLDGDFEAIEHRMTELDKEYSEFLRESENMEGPISISHPRMGTLRTTYADVIRHIVNHGTYHRGNISAMLHQMGYKGVPTDYIFFSYES
;
A
#
# COMPACT_ATOMS: atom_id res chain seq x y z
N MET A 1 19.83 10.87 -2.41
CA MET A 1 18.56 10.27 -1.93
C MET A 1 18.93 8.94 -1.30
N SER A 2 18.47 8.64 -0.08
CA SER A 2 18.75 7.33 0.54
C SER A 2 18.04 6.22 -0.26
N ASP A 3 18.59 5.00 -0.25
CA ASP A 3 18.00 3.87 -0.97
C ASP A 3 16.57 3.57 -0.49
N ILE A 4 16.30 3.79 0.79
CA ILE A 4 14.96 3.61 1.39
C ILE A 4 13.95 4.63 0.84
N LEU A 5 14.35 5.88 0.71
CA LEU A 5 13.48 6.90 0.12
C LEU A 5 13.18 6.61 -1.35
N LYS A 6 14.18 6.13 -2.10
CA LYS A 6 13.98 5.69 -3.49
C LYS A 6 13.01 4.51 -3.60
N LEU A 7 13.10 3.54 -2.67
CA LEU A 7 12.18 2.40 -2.62
C LEU A 7 10.75 2.84 -2.31
N TYR A 8 10.55 3.79 -1.38
CA TYR A 8 9.22 4.32 -1.10
C TYR A 8 8.66 5.10 -2.32
N HIS A 9 9.48 5.90 -3.01
CA HIS A 9 9.08 6.58 -4.24
C HIS A 9 8.64 5.60 -5.33
N TYR A 10 9.33 4.46 -5.45
CA TYR A 10 8.90 3.38 -6.33
C TYR A 10 7.52 2.83 -5.92
N HIS A 11 7.30 2.58 -4.63
CA HIS A 11 6.01 2.06 -4.13
C HIS A 11 4.86 3.00 -4.50
N ARG A 12 5.03 4.29 -4.24
CA ARG A 12 4.07 5.34 -4.60
C ARG A 12 3.79 5.38 -6.10
N TRP A 13 4.86 5.46 -6.92
CA TRP A 13 4.76 5.45 -8.38
C TRP A 13 3.99 4.23 -8.88
N ALA A 14 4.30 3.05 -8.38
CA ALA A 14 3.67 1.81 -8.80
C ALA A 14 2.17 1.75 -8.41
N ASN A 15 1.79 2.25 -7.23
CA ASN A 15 0.40 2.37 -6.82
C ASN A 15 -0.34 3.36 -7.74
N GLU A 16 0.28 4.50 -8.06
CA GLU A 16 -0.29 5.50 -8.97
C GLU A 16 -0.51 4.93 -10.37
N GLN A 17 0.45 4.18 -10.93
CA GLN A 17 0.28 3.50 -12.23
C GLN A 17 -0.95 2.57 -12.23
N VAL A 18 -1.15 1.80 -11.15
CA VAL A 18 -2.33 0.95 -11.00
C VAL A 18 -3.61 1.78 -10.94
N ILE A 19 -3.68 2.79 -10.11
CA ILE A 19 -4.85 3.67 -9.98
C ILE A 19 -5.21 4.31 -11.33
N GLN A 20 -4.23 4.87 -12.04
CA GLN A 20 -4.47 5.50 -13.35
C GLN A 20 -4.98 4.49 -14.39
N HIS A 21 -4.44 3.27 -14.38
CA HIS A 21 -4.93 2.22 -15.27
C HIS A 21 -6.38 1.83 -14.93
N LEU A 22 -6.70 1.61 -13.66
CA LEU A 22 -8.05 1.24 -13.21
C LEU A 22 -9.10 2.32 -13.56
N LYS A 23 -8.73 3.60 -13.57
CA LYS A 23 -9.59 4.69 -14.03
C LYS A 23 -10.01 4.59 -15.50
N THR A 24 -9.25 3.88 -16.32
CA THR A 24 -9.59 3.67 -17.75
C THR A 24 -10.64 2.58 -17.95
N LEU A 25 -10.95 1.80 -16.90
CA LEU A 25 -11.89 0.69 -16.96
C LEU A 25 -13.31 1.14 -16.60
N PRO A 26 -14.35 0.39 -17.03
CA PRO A 26 -15.70 0.62 -16.54
C PRO A 26 -15.76 0.50 -15.01
N THR A 27 -16.38 1.45 -14.32
CA THR A 27 -16.47 1.46 -12.85
C THR A 27 -17.04 0.15 -12.28
N ALA A 28 -18.01 -0.45 -12.97
CA ALA A 28 -18.60 -1.73 -12.59
C ALA A 28 -17.55 -2.89 -12.54
N SER A 29 -16.49 -2.80 -13.33
CA SER A 29 -15.41 -3.81 -13.34
C SER A 29 -14.65 -3.85 -12.03
N LEU A 30 -14.56 -2.74 -11.30
CA LEU A 30 -13.83 -2.65 -10.04
C LEU A 30 -14.54 -3.39 -8.89
N GLN A 31 -15.85 -3.62 -9.05
CA GLN A 31 -16.72 -4.34 -8.11
C GLN A 31 -17.09 -5.74 -8.60
N GLN A 32 -16.62 -6.14 -9.79
CA GLN A 32 -16.89 -7.47 -10.31
C GLN A 32 -16.30 -8.54 -9.39
N GLU A 33 -17.16 -9.46 -8.93
CA GLU A 33 -16.70 -10.60 -8.12
C GLU A 33 -15.90 -11.58 -8.95
N LEU A 34 -14.80 -12.03 -8.39
CA LEU A 34 -13.86 -12.98 -8.98
C LEU A 34 -13.56 -14.11 -8.01
N ASP A 35 -13.32 -15.30 -8.53
CA ASP A 35 -12.75 -16.41 -7.78
C ASP A 35 -11.22 -16.22 -7.67
N SER A 36 -10.81 -15.42 -6.71
CA SER A 36 -9.42 -15.02 -6.48
C SER A 36 -9.15 -14.82 -4.98
N VAL A 37 -7.91 -14.48 -4.62
CA VAL A 37 -7.51 -14.19 -3.22
C VAL A 37 -8.33 -13.04 -2.62
N PHE A 38 -8.75 -12.09 -3.45
CA PHE A 38 -9.67 -11.01 -3.09
C PHE A 38 -10.90 -11.09 -3.99
N PRO A 39 -12.10 -10.79 -3.45
CA PRO A 39 -13.34 -10.90 -4.22
C PRO A 39 -13.44 -9.86 -5.34
N THR A 40 -12.87 -8.68 -5.17
CA THR A 40 -12.96 -7.58 -6.15
C THR A 40 -11.63 -6.81 -6.22
N LEU A 41 -11.44 -6.04 -7.30
CA LEU A 41 -10.29 -5.13 -7.42
C LEU A 41 -10.29 -4.07 -6.32
N ASN A 42 -11.46 -3.53 -5.94
CA ASN A 42 -11.57 -2.59 -4.83
C ASN A 42 -11.13 -3.20 -3.51
N ALA A 43 -11.47 -4.45 -3.24
CA ALA A 43 -11.05 -5.13 -2.02
C ALA A 43 -9.51 -5.24 -1.89
N VAL A 44 -8.80 -5.47 -3.00
CA VAL A 44 -7.33 -5.45 -3.00
C VAL A 44 -6.80 -4.05 -2.71
N LEU A 45 -7.37 -3.02 -3.33
CA LEU A 45 -6.95 -1.63 -3.11
C LEU A 45 -7.17 -1.19 -1.66
N VAL A 46 -8.34 -1.51 -1.09
CA VAL A 46 -8.63 -1.25 0.34
C VAL A 46 -7.62 -1.97 1.22
N HIS A 47 -7.24 -3.21 0.87
CA HIS A 47 -6.24 -3.96 1.62
C HIS A 47 -4.85 -3.31 1.56
N ILE A 48 -4.39 -2.87 0.38
CA ILE A 48 -3.11 -2.13 0.24
C ILE A 48 -3.17 -0.85 1.08
N CYS A 49 -4.22 -0.05 0.91
CA CYS A 49 -4.41 1.21 1.63
C CYS A 49 -4.40 1.00 3.15
N ARG A 50 -5.11 -0.01 3.65
CA ARG A 50 -5.13 -0.34 5.07
C ARG A 50 -3.77 -0.83 5.59
N ALA A 51 -3.03 -1.60 4.80
CA ALA A 51 -1.69 -2.04 5.18
C ALA A 51 -0.72 -0.85 5.27
N ASP A 52 -0.75 0.06 4.30
CA ASP A 52 0.07 1.27 4.32
C ASP A 52 -0.28 2.13 5.55
N TYR A 53 -1.55 2.28 5.89
CA TYR A 53 -1.99 2.94 7.12
C TYR A 53 -1.42 2.28 8.38
N ILE A 54 -1.57 0.95 8.51
CA ILE A 54 -1.09 0.21 9.68
C ILE A 54 0.40 0.49 9.90
N TRP A 55 1.20 0.35 8.85
CA TRP A 55 2.65 0.46 8.97
C TRP A 55 3.14 1.89 9.17
N LEU A 56 2.42 2.89 8.65
CA LEU A 56 2.69 4.30 8.97
C LEU A 56 2.50 4.57 10.46
N HIS A 57 1.38 4.10 11.04
CA HIS A 57 1.10 4.30 12.46
C HIS A 57 2.02 3.48 13.38
N VAL A 58 2.51 2.32 12.90
CA VAL A 58 3.61 1.61 13.55
C VAL A 58 4.89 2.46 13.57
N LEU A 59 5.22 3.15 12.46
CA LEU A 59 6.37 4.06 12.40
C LEU A 59 6.22 5.26 13.34
N TYR A 60 5.00 5.74 13.58
CA TYR A 60 4.69 6.77 14.57
C TYR A 60 4.75 6.25 16.02
N GLY A 61 4.92 4.93 16.22
CA GLY A 61 5.02 4.31 17.55
C GLY A 61 3.67 4.06 18.23
N GLU A 62 2.58 4.04 17.47
CA GLU A 62 1.26 3.73 18.01
C GLU A 62 1.12 2.24 18.38
N THR A 63 0.29 1.96 19.37
CA THR A 63 0.00 0.59 19.80
C THR A 63 -0.93 -0.12 18.84
N TYR A 64 -0.93 -1.45 18.88
CA TYR A 64 -1.85 -2.27 18.07
C TYR A 64 -3.32 -1.86 18.29
N GLU A 65 -3.71 -1.63 19.54
CA GLU A 65 -5.07 -1.25 19.90
C GLU A 65 -5.47 0.11 19.32
N GLN A 66 -4.56 1.10 19.33
CA GLN A 66 -4.78 2.41 18.72
C GLN A 66 -5.01 2.28 17.22
N ILE A 67 -4.15 1.53 16.53
CA ILE A 67 -4.23 1.32 15.09
C ILE A 67 -5.55 0.62 14.71
N VAL A 68 -5.89 -0.48 15.40
CA VAL A 68 -7.10 -1.27 15.09
C VAL A 68 -8.37 -0.49 15.39
N SER A 69 -8.38 0.41 16.38
CA SER A 69 -9.55 1.24 16.70
C SER A 69 -10.01 2.14 15.54
N GLN A 70 -9.18 2.33 14.52
CA GLN A 70 -9.47 3.17 13.36
C GLN A 70 -9.89 2.36 12.11
N PHE A 71 -10.04 1.03 12.21
CA PHE A 71 -10.30 0.18 11.04
C PHE A 71 -11.65 0.41 10.38
N ASP A 72 -12.65 0.91 11.10
CA ASP A 72 -13.98 1.23 10.56
C ASP A 72 -13.92 2.21 9.37
N GLN A 73 -12.87 3.05 9.29
CA GLN A 73 -12.69 3.95 8.16
C GLN A 73 -12.46 3.20 6.84
N PHE A 74 -11.83 2.02 6.88
CA PHE A 74 -11.55 1.22 5.68
C PHE A 74 -12.77 0.42 5.22
N GLU A 75 -13.68 0.03 6.11
CA GLU A 75 -14.94 -0.59 5.73
C GLU A 75 -15.81 0.35 4.90
N LYS A 76 -15.72 1.65 5.17
CA LYS A 76 -16.44 2.70 4.42
C LYS A 76 -15.87 2.97 3.03
N LEU A 77 -14.63 2.54 2.75
CA LEU A 77 -14.00 2.68 1.44
C LEU A 77 -14.45 1.58 0.46
N ASP A 78 -15.00 0.47 0.98
CA ASP A 78 -15.40 -0.65 0.11
C ASP A 78 -16.52 -0.18 -0.83
N GLY A 79 -16.27 -0.34 -2.13
CA GLY A 79 -17.20 0.10 -3.16
C GLY A 79 -17.03 1.53 -3.66
N ASP A 80 -16.22 2.35 -3.02
CA ASP A 80 -15.96 3.73 -3.42
C ASP A 80 -14.49 3.93 -3.86
N PHE A 81 -14.27 3.76 -5.16
CA PHE A 81 -12.93 3.89 -5.75
C PHE A 81 -12.32 5.28 -5.59
N GLU A 82 -13.12 6.35 -5.67
CA GLU A 82 -12.63 7.73 -5.51
C GLU A 82 -12.19 7.98 -4.06
N ALA A 83 -12.94 7.45 -3.09
CA ALA A 83 -12.55 7.53 -1.68
C ALA A 83 -11.27 6.73 -1.39
N ILE A 84 -11.10 5.56 -2.02
CA ILE A 84 -9.85 4.76 -1.91
C ILE A 84 -8.66 5.57 -2.45
N GLU A 85 -8.78 6.11 -3.67
CA GLU A 85 -7.72 6.93 -4.29
C GLU A 85 -7.36 8.13 -3.41
N HIS A 86 -8.37 8.85 -2.90
CA HIS A 86 -8.16 9.99 -2.02
C HIS A 86 -7.37 9.57 -0.77
N ARG A 87 -7.78 8.48 -0.11
CA ARG A 87 -7.09 8.00 1.11
C ARG A 87 -5.66 7.55 0.84
N MET A 88 -5.41 6.88 -0.28
CA MET A 88 -4.04 6.53 -0.70
C MET A 88 -3.18 7.77 -0.92
N THR A 89 -3.74 8.81 -1.53
CA THR A 89 -3.04 10.09 -1.75
C THR A 89 -2.71 10.81 -0.43
N GLU A 90 -3.59 10.74 0.55
CA GLU A 90 -3.34 11.29 1.90
C GLU A 90 -2.19 10.53 2.58
N LEU A 91 -2.24 9.19 2.56
CA LEU A 91 -1.17 8.35 3.12
C LEU A 91 0.18 8.64 2.48
N ASP A 92 0.23 8.85 1.16
CA ASP A 92 1.47 9.21 0.47
C ASP A 92 2.07 10.53 0.98
N LYS A 93 1.23 11.52 1.29
CA LYS A 93 1.67 12.78 1.89
C LYS A 93 2.21 12.56 3.30
N GLU A 94 1.48 11.82 4.13
CA GLU A 94 1.87 11.49 5.50
C GLU A 94 3.21 10.73 5.53
N TYR A 95 3.40 9.73 4.66
CA TYR A 95 4.69 9.03 4.50
C TYR A 95 5.81 9.96 4.03
N SER A 96 5.52 10.85 3.08
CA SER A 96 6.51 11.79 2.56
C SER A 96 6.99 12.77 3.64
N GLU A 97 6.08 13.18 4.52
CA GLU A 97 6.40 14.01 5.69
C GLU A 97 7.23 13.23 6.70
N PHE A 98 6.80 12.03 7.07
CA PHE A 98 7.55 11.16 7.97
C PHE A 98 8.98 10.91 7.49
N LEU A 99 9.14 10.54 6.21
CA LEU A 99 10.45 10.25 5.63
C LEU A 99 11.37 11.48 5.53
N ARG A 100 10.80 12.66 5.34
CA ARG A 100 11.55 13.92 5.30
C ARG A 100 12.06 14.31 6.70
N GLU A 101 11.27 14.03 7.74
CA GLU A 101 11.57 14.40 9.13
C GLU A 101 12.45 13.35 9.83
N SER A 102 12.53 12.16 9.29
CA SER A 102 13.29 11.05 9.88
C SER A 102 14.80 11.20 9.59
N GLU A 103 15.59 11.45 10.63
CA GLU A 103 17.05 11.61 10.52
C GLU A 103 17.80 10.28 10.38
N ASN A 104 17.28 9.19 10.96
CA ASN A 104 17.95 7.89 11.02
C ASN A 104 17.01 6.72 10.72
N MET A 105 16.88 6.36 9.44
CA MET A 105 16.05 5.22 9.01
C MET A 105 16.61 3.84 9.44
N GLU A 106 17.89 3.74 9.73
CA GLU A 106 18.50 2.52 10.29
C GLU A 106 18.38 2.45 11.83
N GLY A 107 17.73 3.44 12.45
CA GLY A 107 17.42 3.45 13.86
C GLY A 107 16.52 2.27 14.27
N PRO A 108 16.67 1.75 15.52
CA PRO A 108 15.89 0.62 15.99
C PRO A 108 14.44 1.01 16.29
N ILE A 109 13.52 0.13 15.95
CA ILE A 109 12.11 0.19 16.36
C ILE A 109 11.69 -1.16 16.98
N SER A 110 10.81 -1.12 17.99
CA SER A 110 10.21 -2.31 18.59
C SER A 110 8.71 -2.32 18.29
N ILE A 111 8.24 -3.39 17.65
CA ILE A 111 6.86 -3.56 17.23
C ILE A 111 6.24 -4.68 18.05
N SER A 112 5.19 -4.41 18.78
CA SER A 112 4.47 -5.41 19.56
C SER A 112 3.17 -5.81 18.90
N HIS A 113 2.97 -7.12 18.73
CA HIS A 113 1.76 -7.68 18.15
C HIS A 113 1.17 -8.75 19.08
N PRO A 114 -0.14 -8.74 19.36
CA PRO A 114 -0.76 -9.61 20.38
C PRO A 114 -0.51 -11.12 20.17
N ARG A 115 -0.42 -11.56 18.91
CA ARG A 115 -0.22 -12.98 18.56
C ARG A 115 1.21 -13.35 18.18
N MET A 116 2.01 -12.37 17.72
CA MET A 116 3.36 -12.62 17.18
C MET A 116 4.46 -12.25 18.18
N GLY A 117 4.11 -11.56 19.28
CA GLY A 117 5.07 -11.06 20.25
C GLY A 117 5.77 -9.78 19.79
N THR A 118 6.97 -9.53 20.26
CA THR A 118 7.73 -8.31 19.98
C THR A 118 8.82 -8.56 18.95
N LEU A 119 8.78 -7.81 17.85
CA LEU A 119 9.82 -7.75 16.85
C LEU A 119 10.72 -6.53 17.12
N ARG A 120 12.03 -6.74 17.11
CA ARG A 120 13.04 -5.66 17.07
C ARG A 120 13.58 -5.57 15.66
N THR A 121 13.46 -4.40 15.04
CA THR A 121 13.86 -4.15 13.65
C THR A 121 14.27 -2.70 13.46
N THR A 122 14.31 -2.19 12.23
CA THR A 122 14.62 -0.78 11.92
C THR A 122 13.45 -0.11 11.19
N TYR A 123 13.41 1.23 11.19
CA TYR A 123 12.46 1.98 10.37
C TYR A 123 12.59 1.60 8.89
N ALA A 124 13.82 1.43 8.41
CA ALA A 124 14.10 1.01 7.03
C ALA A 124 13.48 -0.35 6.69
N ASP A 125 13.49 -1.32 7.60
CA ASP A 125 12.88 -2.63 7.37
C ASP A 125 11.37 -2.55 7.27
N VAL A 126 10.74 -1.66 8.03
CA VAL A 126 9.29 -1.41 7.91
C VAL A 126 8.97 -0.84 6.53
N ILE A 127 9.74 0.12 6.03
CA ILE A 127 9.55 0.65 4.66
C ILE A 127 9.79 -0.45 3.60
N ARG A 128 10.83 -1.27 3.74
CA ARG A 128 11.05 -2.42 2.84
C ARG A 128 9.86 -3.38 2.83
N HIS A 129 9.28 -3.64 4.00
CA HIS A 129 8.09 -4.47 4.12
C HIS A 129 6.91 -3.87 3.33
N ILE A 130 6.60 -2.58 3.50
CA ILE A 130 5.50 -1.89 2.79
C ILE A 130 5.68 -2.01 1.27
N VAL A 131 6.88 -1.73 0.77
CA VAL A 131 7.19 -1.82 -0.66
C VAL A 131 6.98 -3.22 -1.19
N ASN A 132 7.48 -4.23 -0.45
CA ASN A 132 7.35 -5.64 -0.83
C ASN A 132 5.89 -6.11 -0.78
N HIS A 133 5.14 -5.72 0.26
CA HIS A 133 3.72 -6.00 0.42
C HIS A 133 2.90 -5.41 -0.75
N GLY A 134 3.13 -4.14 -1.09
CA GLY A 134 2.48 -3.51 -2.23
C GLY A 134 2.80 -4.21 -3.56
N THR A 135 4.05 -4.61 -3.79
CA THR A 135 4.45 -5.36 -4.97
C THR A 135 3.71 -6.69 -5.08
N TYR A 136 3.58 -7.43 -3.97
CA TYR A 136 2.83 -8.68 -3.92
C TYR A 136 1.35 -8.48 -4.32
N HIS A 137 0.69 -7.47 -3.77
CA HIS A 137 -0.73 -7.22 -4.03
C HIS A 137 -1.02 -6.57 -5.39
N ARG A 138 -0.11 -5.77 -5.94
CA ARG A 138 -0.20 -5.32 -7.35
C ARG A 138 -0.11 -6.49 -8.33
N GLY A 139 0.66 -7.53 -7.98
CA GLY A 139 0.65 -8.80 -8.72
C GLY A 139 -0.75 -9.46 -8.71
N ASN A 140 -1.45 -9.46 -7.57
CA ASN A 140 -2.83 -9.95 -7.49
C ASN A 140 -3.77 -9.12 -8.39
N ILE A 141 -3.68 -7.79 -8.36
CA ILE A 141 -4.46 -6.91 -9.25
C ILE A 141 -4.21 -7.27 -10.71
N SER A 142 -2.95 -7.43 -11.13
CA SER A 142 -2.61 -7.84 -12.50
C SER A 142 -3.21 -9.19 -12.88
N ALA A 143 -3.17 -10.18 -11.98
CA ALA A 143 -3.77 -11.49 -12.21
C ALA A 143 -5.30 -11.40 -12.34
N MET A 144 -5.95 -10.62 -11.49
CA MET A 144 -7.40 -10.39 -11.54
C MET A 144 -7.81 -9.67 -12.83
N LEU A 145 -7.07 -8.65 -13.25
CA LEU A 145 -7.29 -7.98 -14.54
C LEU A 145 -7.23 -8.97 -15.72
N HIS A 146 -6.26 -9.88 -15.73
CA HIS A 146 -6.17 -10.91 -16.76
C HIS A 146 -7.36 -11.87 -16.74
N GLN A 147 -7.86 -12.27 -15.59
CA GLN A 147 -9.08 -13.09 -15.46
C GLN A 147 -10.30 -12.39 -16.07
N MET A 148 -10.35 -11.06 -15.97
CA MET A 148 -11.41 -10.22 -16.53
C MET A 148 -11.21 -9.89 -18.03
N GLY A 149 -10.13 -10.34 -18.64
CA GLY A 149 -9.78 -10.03 -20.05
C GLY A 149 -9.11 -8.69 -20.28
N TYR A 150 -8.71 -7.99 -19.21
CA TYR A 150 -7.93 -6.75 -19.30
C TYR A 150 -6.42 -7.01 -19.24
N LYS A 151 -5.63 -6.03 -19.68
CA LYS A 151 -4.18 -6.06 -19.50
C LYS A 151 -3.81 -5.67 -18.06
N GLY A 152 -2.77 -6.29 -17.53
CA GLY A 152 -2.14 -5.85 -16.29
C GLY A 152 -1.32 -4.56 -16.50
N VAL A 153 -0.83 -4.02 -15.38
CA VAL A 153 -0.01 -2.81 -15.35
C VAL A 153 1.44 -3.19 -15.08
N PRO A 154 2.40 -2.82 -15.94
CA PRO A 154 3.81 -3.07 -15.68
C PRO A 154 4.29 -2.11 -14.58
N THR A 155 4.52 -2.65 -13.38
CA THR A 155 5.00 -1.90 -12.22
C THR A 155 6.36 -2.40 -11.72
N ASP A 156 7.16 -3.01 -12.60
CA ASP A 156 8.49 -3.48 -12.23
C ASP A 156 9.41 -2.32 -11.83
N TYR A 157 10.25 -2.56 -10.83
CA TYR A 157 11.16 -1.54 -10.29
C TYR A 157 12.08 -0.94 -11.37
N ILE A 158 12.46 -1.73 -12.37
CA ILE A 158 13.32 -1.25 -13.43
C ILE A 158 12.63 -0.17 -14.29
N PHE A 159 11.32 -0.25 -14.50
CA PHE A 159 10.57 0.76 -15.26
C PHE A 159 10.53 2.10 -14.52
N PHE A 160 10.30 2.05 -13.20
CA PHE A 160 10.43 3.25 -12.36
C PHE A 160 11.81 3.92 -12.52
N SER A 161 12.88 3.12 -12.65
CA SER A 161 14.24 3.67 -12.79
C SER A 161 14.51 4.31 -14.17
N TYR A 162 13.65 4.11 -15.17
CA TYR A 162 13.72 4.83 -16.44
C TYR A 162 13.01 6.19 -16.39
N GLU A 163 12.09 6.38 -15.45
CA GLU A 163 11.28 7.60 -15.31
C GLU A 163 11.80 8.53 -14.19
N SER A 164 12.71 8.05 -13.33
CA SER A 164 13.23 8.75 -12.14
C SER A 164 14.51 9.54 -12.40
#